data_05575bc0011688e3dfbcb680cd381e95
#
_entry.id   05575bc0011688e3dfbcb680cd381e95
#
_cell.length_a   1.000
_cell.length_b   1.000
_cell.length_c   1.000
_cell.angle_alpha   90.00
_cell.angle_beta   90.00
_cell.angle_gamma   90.00
#
_symmetry.space_group_name_H-M   'P 1'
#
loop_
_entity.id
_entity.type
_entity.pdbx_description
1 polymer ?
#
loop_
_entity_poly.entity_id
_entity_poly.type
_entity_poly.pdbx_seq_one_letter_code
_entity_poly.pdbx_strand_id
1 'polypeptide(L)'
;QMIEEDKDLTLVGKAHNGEEICSIIREKEPDVVVLDIIMPKMDGLTVMENCNHDPGLKKTPVFIVVSAVGQERITEDAFNLGAEYYMLKPFDNQVLLNRIKNLRRGSDRRIRENVHQNIVKEDTAAYMTRNLESDVTNIIHEIGVPAHIKGYQYLRDAIILSVNDIEMLNSITKILYPTIAK
;
A
#
# COMPACT_ATOMS: atom_id res chain seq x y z
N GLN A 1 15.10 13.38 -8.64
CA GLN A 1 15.99 12.67 -9.59
C GLN A 1 15.36 11.36 -10.07
N MET A 2 15.13 10.38 -9.20
CA MET A 2 14.61 9.03 -9.53
C MET A 2 13.29 9.04 -10.32
N ILE A 3 12.29 9.83 -9.91
CA ILE A 3 10.99 9.95 -10.62
C ILE A 3 11.16 10.69 -11.94
N GLU A 4 12.06 11.65 -12.01
CA GLU A 4 12.36 12.45 -13.21
C GLU A 4 13.03 11.63 -14.32
N GLU A 5 13.71 10.54 -13.96
CA GLU A 5 14.40 9.64 -14.89
C GLU A 5 13.46 8.56 -15.48
N ASP A 6 12.28 8.38 -14.88
CA ASP A 6 11.32 7.37 -15.32
C ASP A 6 10.40 7.91 -16.41
N LYS A 7 10.34 7.19 -17.54
CA LYS A 7 9.59 7.62 -18.75
C LYS A 7 8.06 7.59 -18.59
N ASP A 8 7.57 6.83 -17.61
CA ASP A 8 6.14 6.63 -17.39
C ASP A 8 5.57 7.58 -16.32
N LEU A 9 6.44 8.34 -15.64
CA LEU A 9 6.08 9.23 -14.55
C LEU A 9 6.43 10.69 -14.89
N THR A 10 5.58 11.60 -14.44
CA THR A 10 5.81 13.05 -14.54
C THR A 10 5.84 13.65 -13.16
N LEU A 11 6.99 14.21 -12.76
CA LEU A 11 7.10 14.94 -11.52
C LEU A 11 6.49 16.34 -11.69
N VAL A 12 5.37 16.60 -11.02
CA VAL A 12 4.62 17.86 -11.14
C VAL A 12 4.96 18.89 -10.06
N GLY A 13 5.65 18.47 -8.99
CA GLY A 13 6.08 19.38 -7.93
C GLY A 13 6.99 18.72 -6.90
N LYS A 14 7.74 19.57 -6.19
CA LYS A 14 8.53 19.22 -5.01
C LYS A 14 8.27 20.28 -3.95
N ALA A 15 8.17 19.86 -2.70
CA ALA A 15 7.95 20.74 -1.57
C ALA A 15 8.83 20.36 -0.38
N HIS A 16 9.06 21.31 0.52
CA HIS A 16 9.90 21.13 1.70
C HIS A 16 9.12 21.22 3.02
N ASN A 17 7.83 21.50 2.96
CA ASN A 17 6.95 21.54 4.13
C ASN A 17 5.49 21.28 3.71
N GLY A 18 4.63 20.98 4.70
CA GLY A 18 3.24 20.60 4.44
C GLY A 18 2.38 21.71 3.80
N GLU A 19 2.64 22.97 4.10
CA GLU A 19 1.88 24.09 3.49
C GLU A 19 2.11 24.18 1.97
N GLU A 20 3.37 24.03 1.55
CA GLU A 20 3.73 23.99 0.14
C GLU A 20 3.11 22.77 -0.55
N ILE A 21 3.07 21.60 0.12
CA ILE A 21 2.45 20.40 -0.42
C ILE A 21 0.97 20.64 -0.69
N CYS A 22 0.22 21.17 0.27
CA CYS A 22 -1.20 21.50 0.10
C CYS A 22 -1.44 22.45 -1.08
N SER A 23 -0.59 23.45 -1.25
CA SER A 23 -0.66 24.40 -2.36
C SER A 23 -0.43 23.72 -3.71
N ILE A 24 0.60 22.88 -3.81
CA ILE A 24 0.92 22.11 -5.03
C ILE A 24 -0.21 21.13 -5.36
N ILE A 25 -0.77 20.43 -4.37
CA ILE A 25 -1.89 19.51 -4.59
C ILE A 25 -3.08 20.22 -5.20
N ARG A 26 -3.44 21.41 -4.68
CA ARG A 26 -4.55 22.21 -5.23
C ARG A 26 -4.29 22.73 -6.64
N GLU A 27 -3.06 23.15 -6.91
CA GLU A 27 -2.70 23.77 -8.20
C GLU A 27 -2.47 22.74 -9.30
N LYS A 28 -1.81 21.62 -8.98
CA LYS A 28 -1.33 20.63 -9.96
C LYS A 28 -2.17 19.36 -10.02
N GLU A 29 -3.07 19.16 -9.05
CA GLU A 29 -3.95 17.97 -8.97
C GLU A 29 -3.18 16.65 -9.24
N PRO A 30 -2.09 16.33 -8.48
CA PRO A 30 -1.29 15.13 -8.75
C PRO A 30 -2.10 13.85 -8.51
N ASP A 31 -1.81 12.79 -9.27
CA ASP A 31 -2.42 11.48 -9.03
C ASP A 31 -1.89 10.81 -7.77
N VAL A 32 -0.58 10.97 -7.51
CA VAL A 32 0.14 10.34 -6.39
C VAL A 32 1.00 11.37 -5.68
N VAL A 33 1.00 11.35 -4.36
CA VAL A 33 1.86 12.16 -3.50
C VAL A 33 2.73 11.24 -2.65
N VAL A 34 4.05 11.36 -2.77
CA VAL A 34 5.00 10.71 -1.87
C VAL A 34 5.28 11.69 -0.73
N LEU A 35 4.88 11.31 0.48
CA LEU A 35 4.75 12.20 1.62
C LEU A 35 5.60 11.74 2.80
N ASP A 36 6.53 12.58 3.25
CA ASP A 36 7.18 12.36 4.55
C ASP A 36 6.24 12.80 5.68
N ILE A 37 6.24 12.06 6.78
CA ILE A 37 5.50 12.47 7.98
C ILE A 37 6.26 13.59 8.71
N ILE A 38 7.59 13.45 8.80
CA ILE A 38 8.42 14.38 9.58
C ILE A 38 8.83 15.56 8.70
N MET A 39 8.06 16.63 8.76
CA MET A 39 8.34 17.84 8.02
C MET A 39 8.19 19.09 8.92
N PRO A 40 8.90 20.19 8.60
CA PRO A 40 8.72 21.46 9.29
C PRO A 40 7.34 22.06 9.00
N LYS A 41 6.86 22.92 9.91
CA LYS A 41 5.62 23.69 9.90
C LYS A 41 4.35 22.82 10.00
N MET A 42 4.16 21.87 9.11
CA MET A 42 3.02 20.98 9.04
C MET A 42 3.50 19.57 8.72
N ASP A 43 3.14 18.60 9.53
CA ASP A 43 3.49 17.18 9.34
C ASP A 43 2.63 16.51 8.24
N GLY A 44 3.05 15.31 7.81
CA GLY A 44 2.39 14.61 6.74
C GLY A 44 0.98 14.13 7.06
N LEU A 45 0.67 13.78 8.32
CA LEU A 45 -0.68 13.38 8.72
C LEU A 45 -1.64 14.55 8.60
N THR A 46 -1.24 15.73 9.06
CA THR A 46 -2.02 16.97 8.93
C THR A 46 -2.24 17.35 7.46
N VAL A 47 -1.25 17.12 6.57
CA VAL A 47 -1.43 17.31 5.12
C VAL A 47 -2.53 16.40 4.59
N MET A 48 -2.53 15.13 4.95
CA MET A 48 -3.55 14.15 4.51
C MET A 48 -4.94 14.53 5.03
N GLU A 49 -5.03 14.91 6.30
CA GLU A 49 -6.27 15.36 6.93
C GLU A 49 -6.85 16.59 6.21
N ASN A 50 -6.01 17.58 5.94
CA ASN A 50 -6.40 18.78 5.20
C ASN A 50 -6.90 18.44 3.79
N CYS A 51 -6.24 17.53 3.07
CA CYS A 51 -6.68 17.10 1.75
C CYS A 51 -8.02 16.36 1.78
N ASN A 52 -8.26 15.55 2.81
CA ASN A 52 -9.52 14.82 2.97
C ASN A 52 -10.72 15.74 3.25
N HIS A 53 -10.47 16.89 3.88
CA HIS A 53 -11.51 17.87 4.22
C HIS A 53 -11.57 19.08 3.29
N ASP A 54 -10.76 19.14 2.25
CA ASP A 54 -10.71 20.28 1.33
C ASP A 54 -11.79 20.19 0.24
N PRO A 55 -12.86 20.99 0.31
CA PRO A 55 -13.92 20.98 -0.70
C PRO A 55 -13.48 21.51 -2.06
N GLY A 56 -12.31 22.14 -2.14
CA GLY A 56 -11.74 22.67 -3.38
C GLY A 56 -11.01 21.61 -4.23
N LEU A 57 -10.70 20.45 -3.66
CA LEU A 57 -10.09 19.36 -4.39
C LEU A 57 -11.14 18.55 -5.15
N LYS A 58 -10.99 18.45 -6.47
CA LYS A 58 -11.85 17.60 -7.30
C LYS A 58 -11.61 16.10 -7.04
N LYS A 59 -10.38 15.75 -6.65
CA LYS A 59 -9.95 14.39 -6.35
C LYS A 59 -8.84 14.42 -5.31
N THR A 60 -8.97 13.65 -4.25
CA THR A 60 -7.87 13.42 -3.31
C THR A 60 -6.79 12.57 -3.99
N PRO A 61 -5.51 12.98 -3.95
CA PRO A 61 -4.43 12.17 -4.50
C PRO A 61 -4.24 10.88 -3.70
N VAL A 62 -3.62 9.88 -4.30
CA VAL A 62 -3.19 8.69 -3.58
C VAL A 62 -1.91 9.00 -2.80
N PHE A 63 -1.89 8.75 -1.50
CA PHE A 63 -0.73 9.00 -0.65
C PHE A 63 0.12 7.75 -0.47
N ILE A 64 1.43 7.89 -0.72
CA ILE A 64 2.47 6.95 -0.31
C ILE A 64 3.28 7.65 0.78
N VAL A 65 3.13 7.18 2.02
CA VAL A 65 3.86 7.73 3.15
C VAL A 65 5.26 7.14 3.20
N VAL A 66 6.28 7.99 3.39
CA VAL A 66 7.67 7.60 3.59
C VAL A 66 8.18 8.23 4.88
N SER A 67 8.65 7.45 5.84
CA SER A 67 9.02 8.00 7.15
C SER A 67 10.17 7.25 7.80
N ALA A 68 10.95 7.94 8.65
CA ALA A 68 11.92 7.31 9.54
C ALA A 68 11.27 6.71 10.80
N VAL A 69 9.98 6.98 11.04
CA VAL A 69 9.24 6.52 12.22
C VAL A 69 8.38 5.32 11.85
N GLY A 70 8.57 4.21 12.55
CA GLY A 70 7.81 2.97 12.38
C GLY A 70 6.92 2.63 13.59
N GLN A 71 6.44 3.63 14.34
CA GLN A 71 5.54 3.40 15.45
C GLN A 71 4.16 2.98 14.93
N GLU A 72 3.62 1.90 15.47
CA GLU A 72 2.34 1.30 15.07
C GLU A 72 1.21 2.33 15.02
N ARG A 73 1.07 3.16 16.06
CA ARG A 73 0.05 4.20 16.12
C ARG A 73 0.12 5.20 14.96
N ILE A 74 1.32 5.67 14.62
CA ILE A 74 1.52 6.63 13.51
C ILE A 74 1.19 5.97 12.17
N THR A 75 1.54 4.70 12.03
CA THR A 75 1.24 3.91 10.83
C THR A 75 -0.27 3.69 10.70
N GLU A 76 -0.95 3.34 11.78
CA GLU A 76 -2.42 3.22 11.81
C GLU A 76 -3.12 4.54 11.47
N ASP A 77 -2.68 5.65 12.08
CA ASP A 77 -3.22 6.98 11.80
C ASP A 77 -3.06 7.35 10.31
N ALA A 78 -1.91 7.04 9.70
CA ALA A 78 -1.69 7.27 8.27
C ALA A 78 -2.66 6.45 7.40
N PHE A 79 -2.85 5.16 7.69
CA PHE A 79 -3.81 4.33 6.96
C PHE A 79 -5.26 4.77 7.16
N ASN A 80 -5.65 5.17 8.37
CA ASN A 80 -6.97 5.71 8.68
C ASN A 80 -7.26 7.01 7.90
N LEU A 81 -6.22 7.81 7.64
CA LEU A 81 -6.29 9.02 6.80
C LEU A 81 -6.24 8.71 5.29
N GLY A 82 -6.09 7.45 4.90
CA GLY A 82 -6.15 7.04 3.49
C GLY A 82 -4.79 6.89 2.81
N ALA A 83 -3.70 6.64 3.55
CA ALA A 83 -2.45 6.22 2.92
C ALA A 83 -2.62 4.85 2.25
N GLU A 84 -2.19 4.73 1.00
CA GLU A 84 -2.20 3.44 0.29
C GLU A 84 -1.00 2.59 0.67
N TYR A 85 0.16 3.21 0.92
CA TYR A 85 1.38 2.56 1.36
C TYR A 85 2.07 3.38 2.45
N TYR A 86 2.71 2.66 3.38
CA TYR A 86 3.61 3.22 4.37
C TYR A 86 4.98 2.54 4.24
N MET A 87 6.03 3.31 3.98
CA MET A 87 7.38 2.82 3.76
C MET A 87 8.36 3.41 4.78
N LEU A 88 9.14 2.55 5.43
CA LEU A 88 10.18 2.99 6.36
C LEU A 88 11.46 3.35 5.62
N LYS A 89 12.08 4.46 6.01
CA LYS A 89 13.43 4.83 5.57
C LYS A 89 14.47 4.06 6.38
N PRO A 90 15.56 3.56 5.75
CA PRO A 90 15.87 3.63 4.32
C PRO A 90 15.08 2.61 3.49
N PHE A 91 14.64 2.96 2.29
CA PHE A 91 13.95 2.09 1.34
C PHE A 91 14.64 2.07 -0.02
N ASP A 92 14.40 1.02 -0.79
CA ASP A 92 14.88 0.93 -2.16
C ASP A 92 14.03 1.82 -3.09
N ASN A 93 14.70 2.61 -3.90
CA ASN A 93 14.07 3.50 -4.88
C ASN A 93 13.24 2.73 -5.91
N GLN A 94 13.63 1.52 -6.31
CA GLN A 94 12.89 0.68 -7.24
C GLN A 94 11.57 0.19 -6.63
N VAL A 95 11.57 -0.11 -5.33
CA VAL A 95 10.36 -0.48 -4.61
C VAL A 95 9.35 0.67 -4.63
N LEU A 96 9.79 1.90 -4.36
CA LEU A 96 8.92 3.08 -4.43
C LEU A 96 8.36 3.30 -5.85
N LEU A 97 9.21 3.23 -6.88
CA LEU A 97 8.76 3.36 -8.28
C LEU A 97 7.73 2.29 -8.66
N ASN A 98 7.95 1.05 -8.26
CA ASN A 98 7.02 -0.04 -8.51
C ASN A 98 5.66 0.19 -7.81
N ARG A 99 5.65 0.71 -6.57
CA ARG A 99 4.42 1.07 -5.86
C ARG A 99 3.64 2.16 -6.61
N ILE A 100 4.31 3.24 -7.02
CA ILE A 100 3.68 4.32 -7.81
C ILE A 100 3.06 3.77 -9.10
N LYS A 101 3.79 2.93 -9.84
CA LYS A 101 3.30 2.34 -11.10
C LYS A 101 2.13 1.38 -10.89
N ASN A 102 2.13 0.63 -9.80
CA ASN A 102 1.06 -0.32 -9.49
C ASN A 102 -0.26 0.39 -9.13
N LEU A 103 -0.21 1.58 -8.54
CA LEU A 103 -1.40 2.39 -8.28
C LEU A 103 -2.15 2.74 -9.57
N ARG A 104 -1.44 3.07 -10.65
CA ARG A 104 -2.03 3.31 -11.96
C ARG A 104 -2.73 2.07 -12.52
N ARG A 105 -2.12 0.90 -12.37
CA ARG A 105 -2.71 -0.38 -12.82
C ARG A 105 -3.94 -0.80 -11.99
N GLY A 106 -3.95 -0.49 -10.70
CA GLY A 106 -5.08 -0.73 -9.81
C GLY A 106 -6.31 0.12 -10.14
N SER A 107 -6.11 1.37 -10.58
CA SER A 107 -7.20 2.23 -11.07
C SER A 107 -7.87 1.66 -12.32
N ASP A 108 -7.08 1.12 -13.26
CA ASP A 108 -7.60 0.47 -14.47
C ASP A 108 -8.32 -0.86 -14.15
N ARG A 109 -7.90 -1.59 -13.10
CA ARG A 109 -8.60 -2.79 -12.64
C ARG A 109 -9.97 -2.47 -12.03
N ARG A 110 -10.07 -1.47 -11.14
CA ARG A 110 -11.35 -1.07 -10.54
C ARG A 110 -12.38 -0.61 -11.58
N ILE A 111 -11.93 0.05 -12.65
CA ILE A 111 -12.79 0.43 -13.78
C ILE A 111 -13.22 -0.81 -14.58
N ARG A 112 -12.34 -1.78 -14.78
CA ARG A 112 -12.66 -3.03 -15.49
C ARG A 112 -13.54 -3.97 -14.68
N GLU A 113 -13.38 -4.04 -13.36
CA GLU A 113 -14.24 -4.83 -12.47
C GLU A 113 -15.68 -4.33 -12.47
N ASN A 114 -15.92 -3.01 -12.55
CA ASN A 114 -17.26 -2.45 -12.69
C ASN A 114 -17.92 -2.72 -14.06
N VAL A 115 -17.15 -3.00 -15.10
CA VAL A 115 -17.65 -3.38 -16.44
C VAL A 115 -17.84 -4.88 -16.58
N HIS A 116 -17.15 -5.72 -15.76
CA HIS A 116 -17.19 -7.19 -15.87
C HIS A 116 -18.19 -7.89 -14.93
N GLN A 117 -19.01 -7.16 -14.15
CA GLN A 117 -20.02 -7.78 -13.28
C GLN A 117 -21.18 -8.46 -14.03
N ASN A 118 -21.16 -8.47 -15.36
CA ASN A 118 -22.25 -9.08 -16.15
C ASN A 118 -21.85 -10.29 -17.01
N ILE A 119 -20.60 -10.81 -16.95
CA ILE A 119 -20.24 -12.00 -17.72
C ILE A 119 -19.31 -12.90 -16.88
N VAL A 120 -19.82 -14.14 -16.65
CA VAL A 120 -19.10 -15.37 -16.23
C VAL A 120 -18.91 -15.55 -14.72
N LYS A 121 -19.90 -16.24 -14.15
CA LYS A 121 -19.76 -17.10 -12.97
C LYS A 121 -19.22 -18.45 -13.45
N GLU A 122 -17.92 -18.69 -13.41
CA GLU A 122 -17.30 -20.04 -13.40
C GLU A 122 -15.80 -19.92 -13.60
N ASP A 123 -14.98 -19.62 -12.70
CA ASP A 123 -13.50 -19.77 -12.61
C ASP A 123 -12.82 -18.83 -11.61
N THR A 124 -13.62 -18.11 -10.81
CA THR A 124 -13.08 -17.08 -9.89
C THR A 124 -12.30 -17.65 -8.71
N ALA A 125 -12.63 -18.88 -8.25
CA ALA A 125 -11.98 -19.48 -7.09
C ALA A 125 -10.51 -19.85 -7.35
N ALA A 126 -10.20 -20.43 -8.52
CA ALA A 126 -8.84 -20.82 -8.87
C ALA A 126 -7.91 -19.61 -9.19
N TYR A 127 -8.49 -18.53 -9.70
CA TYR A 127 -7.77 -17.29 -10.00
C TYR A 127 -7.44 -16.47 -8.74
N MET A 128 -8.36 -16.45 -7.76
CA MET A 128 -8.14 -15.78 -6.47
C MET A 128 -7.07 -16.50 -5.65
N THR A 129 -7.05 -17.82 -5.63
CA THR A 129 -6.07 -18.59 -4.86
C THR A 129 -4.65 -18.39 -5.41
N ARG A 130 -4.48 -18.38 -6.75
CA ARG A 130 -3.18 -18.16 -7.39
C ARG A 130 -2.61 -16.76 -7.16
N ASN A 131 -3.47 -15.74 -7.15
CA ASN A 131 -3.05 -14.37 -6.86
C ASN A 131 -2.68 -14.20 -5.38
N LEU A 132 -3.46 -14.77 -4.45
CA LEU A 132 -3.20 -14.69 -3.00
C LEU A 132 -1.84 -15.27 -2.62
N GLU A 133 -1.48 -16.45 -3.14
CA GLU A 133 -0.17 -17.06 -2.87
C GLU A 133 0.99 -16.19 -3.37
N SER A 134 0.85 -15.63 -4.55
CA SER A 134 1.85 -14.73 -5.14
C SER A 134 1.97 -13.43 -4.33
N ASP A 135 0.85 -12.84 -3.94
CA ASP A 135 0.81 -11.59 -3.20
C ASP A 135 1.40 -11.77 -1.79
N VAL A 136 1.03 -12.84 -1.09
CA VAL A 136 1.60 -13.20 0.22
C VAL A 136 3.11 -13.45 0.12
N THR A 137 3.56 -14.18 -0.90
CA THR A 137 4.99 -14.43 -1.15
C THR A 137 5.75 -13.13 -1.37
N ASN A 138 5.21 -12.22 -2.17
CA ASN A 138 5.80 -10.91 -2.43
C ASN A 138 5.88 -10.06 -1.17
N ILE A 139 4.82 -10.01 -0.36
CA ILE A 139 4.80 -9.26 0.90
C ILE A 139 5.85 -9.81 1.87
N ILE A 140 5.92 -11.15 2.06
CA ILE A 140 6.90 -11.75 2.97
C ILE A 140 8.34 -11.46 2.50
N HIS A 141 8.58 -11.47 1.19
CA HIS A 141 9.87 -11.11 0.62
C HIS A 141 10.21 -9.62 0.83
N GLU A 142 9.22 -8.74 0.69
CA GLU A 142 9.39 -7.29 0.92
C GLU A 142 9.70 -6.93 2.38
N ILE A 143 9.16 -7.64 3.36
CA ILE A 143 9.52 -7.46 4.78
C ILE A 143 10.85 -8.09 5.14
N GLY A 144 11.57 -8.69 4.17
CA GLY A 144 12.93 -9.18 4.33
C GLY A 144 13.05 -10.56 4.97
N VAL A 145 12.01 -11.38 4.97
CA VAL A 145 12.09 -12.76 5.44
C VAL A 145 12.72 -13.64 4.36
N PRO A 146 13.91 -14.25 4.61
CA PRO A 146 14.60 -15.03 3.59
C PRO A 146 13.84 -16.33 3.27
N ALA A 147 13.66 -16.64 1.99
CA ALA A 147 12.91 -17.82 1.53
C ALA A 147 13.53 -19.18 1.94
N HIS A 148 14.82 -19.21 2.31
CA HIS A 148 15.54 -20.43 2.67
C HIS A 148 15.39 -20.85 4.14
N ILE A 149 14.77 -20.01 4.99
CA ILE A 149 14.52 -20.40 6.38
C ILE A 149 13.24 -21.24 6.50
N LYS A 150 13.27 -22.29 7.33
CA LYS A 150 12.11 -23.17 7.54
C LYS A 150 10.84 -22.41 7.97
N GLY A 151 10.98 -21.33 8.72
CA GLY A 151 9.87 -20.49 9.16
C GLY A 151 9.15 -19.74 8.03
N TYR A 152 9.77 -19.55 6.86
CA TYR A 152 9.18 -18.87 5.73
C TYR A 152 7.91 -19.59 5.22
N GLN A 153 7.99 -20.90 5.04
CA GLN A 153 6.84 -21.69 4.57
C GLN A 153 5.69 -21.66 5.58
N TYR A 154 6.00 -21.83 6.86
CA TYR A 154 5.00 -21.75 7.93
C TYR A 154 4.33 -20.39 8.01
N LEU A 155 5.09 -19.30 7.85
CA LEU A 155 4.54 -17.94 7.84
C LEU A 155 3.62 -17.73 6.63
N ARG A 156 4.05 -18.13 5.45
CA ARG A 156 3.24 -18.04 4.23
C ARG A 156 1.94 -18.81 4.35
N ASP A 157 2.01 -20.05 4.76
CA ASP A 157 0.85 -20.94 4.88
C ASP A 157 -0.10 -20.45 5.98
N ALA A 158 0.43 -19.89 7.09
CA ALA A 158 -0.37 -19.26 8.13
C ALA A 158 -1.19 -18.07 7.60
N ILE A 159 -0.56 -17.20 6.83
CA ILE A 159 -1.24 -16.03 6.26
C ILE A 159 -2.32 -16.46 5.26
N ILE A 160 -2.00 -17.39 4.36
CA ILE A 160 -2.96 -17.90 3.35
C ILE A 160 -4.17 -18.56 4.03
N LEU A 161 -3.94 -19.41 5.04
CA LEU A 161 -5.01 -20.05 5.81
C LEU A 161 -5.87 -19.02 6.54
N SER A 162 -5.26 -18.01 7.17
CA SER A 162 -5.98 -16.98 7.91
C SER A 162 -6.81 -16.04 7.02
N VAL A 163 -6.37 -15.79 5.80
CA VAL A 163 -7.13 -15.00 4.81
C VAL A 163 -8.33 -15.78 4.28
N ASN A 164 -8.18 -17.09 4.09
CA ASN A 164 -9.27 -17.97 3.63
C ASN A 164 -10.28 -18.30 4.73
N ASP A 165 -9.84 -18.30 5.99
CA ASP A 165 -10.69 -18.59 7.15
C ASP A 165 -10.29 -17.71 8.35
N ILE A 166 -11.00 -16.61 8.50
CA ILE A 166 -10.80 -15.63 9.57
C ILE A 166 -11.00 -16.22 10.97
N GLU A 167 -11.79 -17.29 11.11
CA GLU A 167 -11.99 -17.96 12.41
C GLU A 167 -10.71 -18.62 12.92
N MET A 168 -9.76 -18.95 12.06
CA MET A 168 -8.44 -19.47 12.45
C MET A 168 -7.65 -18.47 13.30
N LEU A 169 -7.82 -17.17 13.08
CA LEU A 169 -7.18 -16.12 13.88
C LEU A 169 -7.72 -16.09 15.32
N ASN A 170 -8.96 -16.46 15.54
CA ASN A 170 -9.57 -16.53 16.86
C ASN A 170 -9.07 -17.73 17.69
N SER A 171 -8.36 -18.67 17.06
CA SER A 171 -7.89 -19.92 17.69
C SER A 171 -6.46 -20.29 17.27
N ILE A 172 -5.55 -19.32 17.27
CA ILE A 172 -4.17 -19.46 16.76
C ILE A 172 -3.44 -20.68 17.35
N THR A 173 -3.47 -20.84 18.67
CA THR A 173 -2.76 -21.93 19.35
C THR A 173 -3.44 -23.28 19.24
N LYS A 174 -4.76 -23.33 19.06
CA LYS A 174 -5.52 -24.58 19.04
C LYS A 174 -5.77 -25.11 17.61
N ILE A 175 -5.84 -24.24 16.62
CA ILE A 175 -6.20 -24.61 15.26
C ILE A 175 -5.07 -24.25 14.29
N LEU A 176 -4.65 -22.98 14.23
CA LEU A 176 -3.70 -22.52 13.23
C LEU A 176 -2.33 -23.20 13.35
N TYR A 177 -1.70 -23.16 14.53
CA TYR A 177 -0.38 -23.78 14.72
C TYR A 177 -0.36 -25.29 14.48
N PRO A 178 -1.31 -26.11 14.97
CA PRO A 178 -1.32 -27.54 14.67
C PRO A 178 -1.58 -27.86 13.19
N THR A 179 -2.26 -26.99 12.47
CA THR A 179 -2.54 -27.17 11.04
C THR A 179 -1.30 -26.93 10.18
N ILE A 180 -0.49 -25.93 10.55
CA ILE A 180 0.73 -25.55 9.82
C ILE A 180 1.91 -26.48 10.16
N ALA A 181 1.93 -27.07 11.35
CA ALA A 181 3.02 -27.92 11.84
C ALA A 181 2.96 -29.38 11.33
N LYS A 182 1.96 -29.74 10.53
CA LYS A 182 1.84 -31.04 9.86
C LYS A 182 2.54 -31.06 8.52
#